data_463a80aaa37efc261969c42a380b580e
#
_entry.id   463a80aaa37efc261969c42a380b580e
#
_cell.length_a   1.000
_cell.length_b   1.000
_cell.length_c   1.000
_cell.angle_alpha   90.00
_cell.angle_beta   90.00
_cell.angle_gamma   90.00
#
_symmetry.space_group_name_H-M   'P 1'
#
loop_
_entity.id
_entity.type
_entity.pdbx_description
1 polymer ?
#
loop_
_entity_poly.entity_id
_entity_poly.type
_entity_poly.pdbx_seq_one_letter_code
_entity_poly.pdbx_strand_id
1 'polypeptide(L)'
;MPRSRPVDGFSLEYDRAGSGPAVVLLHGWPGSRDDQRDVAALLAGGADVVVPDLRGFGGSDRHAREPAEAYSADAQADSVCALIEELELERPVLSGYDVGSRVAQTIAARLPDDVRALVVAPPMPGVGRRVLEPDAQREFWYQPFHRLPLSERLVDGDERTVRTYLEHFWEHWSGPDFAPDPARFDALVAEYARPGAFTASIAWYRAGAGTFARSLGEQAPAPLDRVAVPTTVLWPEHDPLFPRAWSDRLDEFYADVDLQLVDGIGHFVPLEAPDRVAEAIRARLA
;
A
#
# COMPACT_ATOMS: atom_id res chain seq x y z
N MET A 1 -17.37 5.45 -12.31
CA MET A 1 -15.94 5.21 -12.31
C MET A 1 -15.64 4.02 -13.22
N PRO A 2 -14.54 4.02 -13.99
CA PRO A 2 -14.14 2.87 -14.79
C PRO A 2 -13.80 1.67 -13.90
N ARG A 3 -13.95 0.47 -14.44
CA ARG A 3 -13.66 -0.79 -13.77
C ARG A 3 -12.88 -1.70 -14.71
N SER A 4 -11.90 -2.43 -14.16
CA SER A 4 -11.12 -3.41 -14.91
C SER A 4 -11.95 -4.63 -15.30
N ARG A 5 -11.45 -5.41 -16.28
CA ARG A 5 -11.90 -6.78 -16.45
C ARG A 5 -11.69 -7.59 -15.17
N PRO A 6 -12.56 -8.57 -14.88
CA PRO A 6 -12.43 -9.35 -13.66
C PRO A 6 -11.28 -10.34 -13.73
N VAL A 7 -10.51 -10.41 -12.64
CA VAL A 7 -9.51 -11.45 -12.39
C VAL A 7 -9.99 -12.26 -11.17
N ASP A 8 -10.18 -13.54 -11.34
CA ASP A 8 -10.79 -14.43 -10.32
C ASP A 8 -12.14 -13.93 -9.78
N GLY A 9 -12.87 -13.19 -10.60
CA GLY A 9 -14.15 -12.59 -10.24
C GLY A 9 -14.05 -11.23 -9.56
N PHE A 10 -12.85 -10.64 -9.42
CA PHE A 10 -12.64 -9.28 -8.88
C PHE A 10 -12.32 -8.28 -9.99
N SER A 11 -13.13 -7.23 -10.09
CA SER A 11 -12.84 -6.05 -10.90
C SER A 11 -12.37 -4.91 -9.99
N LEU A 12 -11.31 -4.24 -10.40
CA LEU A 12 -10.83 -3.04 -9.71
C LEU A 12 -11.53 -1.80 -10.26
N GLU A 13 -12.04 -0.94 -9.37
CA GLU A 13 -12.43 0.42 -9.74
C GLU A 13 -11.20 1.31 -9.69
N TYR A 14 -11.04 2.20 -10.68
CA TYR A 14 -9.84 3.04 -10.76
C TYR A 14 -10.13 4.43 -11.30
N ASP A 15 -9.24 5.36 -10.99
CA ASP A 15 -9.14 6.66 -11.65
C ASP A 15 -7.97 6.65 -12.64
N ARG A 16 -8.09 7.40 -13.75
CA ARG A 16 -7.01 7.62 -14.71
C ARG A 16 -6.98 9.08 -15.12
N ALA A 17 -5.81 9.68 -15.11
CA ALA A 17 -5.62 11.08 -15.47
C ALA A 17 -4.28 11.32 -16.17
N GLY A 18 -4.25 12.30 -17.06
CA GLY A 18 -3.04 12.71 -17.77
C GLY A 18 -2.73 11.87 -19.00
N SER A 19 -1.51 12.01 -19.49
CA SER A 19 -0.95 11.26 -20.63
C SER A 19 0.57 11.34 -20.59
N GLY A 20 1.25 10.32 -21.13
CA GLY A 20 2.71 10.22 -21.13
C GLY A 20 3.20 8.88 -20.56
N PRO A 21 4.39 8.84 -19.97
CA PRO A 21 4.87 7.63 -19.33
C PRO A 21 3.93 7.14 -18.21
N ALA A 22 3.74 5.83 -18.12
CA ALA A 22 2.78 5.22 -17.23
C ALA A 22 3.22 5.23 -15.76
N VAL A 23 2.28 5.52 -14.86
CA VAL A 23 2.44 5.47 -13.40
C VAL A 23 1.22 4.79 -12.79
N VAL A 24 1.43 3.82 -11.90
CA VAL A 24 0.37 3.19 -11.11
C VAL A 24 0.61 3.50 -9.63
N LEU A 25 -0.39 4.10 -8.99
CA LEU A 25 -0.34 4.51 -7.58
C LEU A 25 -1.23 3.60 -6.73
N LEU A 26 -0.64 2.93 -5.75
CA LEU A 26 -1.30 1.94 -4.90
C LEU A 26 -1.42 2.44 -3.46
N HIS A 27 -2.63 2.36 -2.91
CA HIS A 27 -2.95 2.82 -1.56
C HIS A 27 -2.62 1.78 -0.48
N GLY A 28 -2.70 2.20 0.79
CA GLY A 28 -2.50 1.37 1.98
C GLY A 28 -3.77 1.00 2.72
N TRP A 29 -3.60 0.53 3.96
CA TRP A 29 -4.63 0.33 4.96
C TRP A 29 -4.29 1.15 6.23
N PRO A 30 -5.25 1.84 6.85
CA PRO A 30 -6.59 2.14 6.33
C PRO A 30 -6.54 3.24 5.28
N GLY A 31 -7.06 2.96 4.09
CA GLY A 31 -7.04 3.91 2.98
C GLY A 31 -7.88 3.44 1.79
N SER A 32 -7.81 4.21 0.73
CA SER A 32 -8.40 3.93 -0.58
C SER A 32 -7.59 4.66 -1.67
N ARG A 33 -8.02 4.57 -2.94
CA ARG A 33 -7.38 5.32 -4.02
C ARG A 33 -7.34 6.85 -3.76
N ASP A 34 -8.24 7.38 -2.91
CA ASP A 34 -8.24 8.81 -2.58
C ASP A 34 -6.96 9.26 -1.86
N ASP A 35 -6.25 8.36 -1.21
CA ASP A 35 -4.94 8.65 -0.58
C ASP A 35 -3.92 9.17 -1.59
N GLN A 36 -4.04 8.74 -2.84
CA GLN A 36 -3.13 9.07 -3.92
C GLN A 36 -3.60 10.28 -4.77
N ARG A 37 -4.74 10.91 -4.44
CA ARG A 37 -5.37 11.97 -5.23
C ARG A 37 -4.44 13.14 -5.49
N ASP A 38 -3.72 13.60 -4.47
CA ASP A 38 -2.87 14.78 -4.60
C ASP A 38 -1.59 14.45 -5.38
N VAL A 39 -1.02 13.26 -5.18
CA VAL A 39 0.10 12.76 -5.99
C VAL A 39 -0.31 12.64 -7.46
N ALA A 40 -1.48 12.06 -7.73
CA ALA A 40 -1.99 11.92 -9.10
C ALA A 40 -2.19 13.28 -9.77
N ALA A 41 -2.75 14.26 -9.08
CA ALA A 41 -2.93 15.63 -9.58
C ALA A 41 -1.60 16.29 -9.93
N LEU A 42 -0.57 16.10 -9.11
CA LEU A 42 0.78 16.64 -9.35
C LEU A 42 1.46 15.99 -10.57
N LEU A 43 1.13 14.75 -10.90
CA LEU A 43 1.76 13.99 -12.00
C LEU A 43 1.01 14.11 -13.35
N ALA A 44 -0.30 14.36 -13.32
CA ALA A 44 -1.18 14.30 -14.51
C ALA A 44 -0.78 15.24 -15.66
N GLY A 45 0.03 16.28 -15.39
CA GLY A 45 0.54 17.18 -16.43
C GLY A 45 1.64 16.58 -17.32
N GLY A 46 2.20 15.40 -16.96
CA GLY A 46 3.33 14.80 -17.67
C GLY A 46 3.41 13.27 -17.60
N ALA A 47 2.41 12.62 -17.01
CA ALA A 47 2.35 11.17 -16.90
C ALA A 47 0.92 10.67 -17.11
N ASP A 48 0.77 9.41 -17.54
CA ASP A 48 -0.49 8.67 -17.55
C ASP A 48 -0.64 7.94 -16.20
N VAL A 49 -1.44 8.50 -15.32
CA VAL A 49 -1.54 8.08 -13.93
C VAL A 49 -2.80 7.26 -13.73
N VAL A 50 -2.64 6.02 -13.22
CA VAL A 50 -3.73 5.10 -12.89
C VAL A 50 -3.71 4.83 -11.38
N VAL A 51 -4.87 4.97 -10.74
CA VAL A 51 -5.03 4.82 -9.29
C VAL A 51 -6.18 3.87 -9.00
N PRO A 52 -5.92 2.56 -8.83
CA PRO A 52 -6.97 1.59 -8.48
C PRO A 52 -7.25 1.54 -6.99
N ASP A 53 -8.49 1.22 -6.62
CA ASP A 53 -8.77 0.57 -5.35
C ASP A 53 -8.36 -0.90 -5.44
N LEU A 54 -7.64 -1.41 -4.46
CA LEU A 54 -7.24 -2.82 -4.38
C LEU A 54 -8.46 -3.71 -4.09
N ARG A 55 -8.34 -5.04 -4.29
CA ARG A 55 -9.43 -5.99 -3.96
C ARG A 55 -9.87 -5.81 -2.52
N GLY A 56 -11.17 -5.65 -2.29
CA GLY A 56 -11.76 -5.46 -0.96
C GLY A 56 -11.83 -4.03 -0.48
N PHE A 57 -11.31 -3.07 -1.23
CA PHE A 57 -11.30 -1.65 -0.89
C PHE A 57 -12.17 -0.84 -1.84
N GLY A 58 -12.59 0.32 -1.36
CA GLY A 58 -13.25 1.35 -2.14
C GLY A 58 -14.45 0.86 -2.95
N GLY A 59 -14.39 1.17 -4.23
CA GLY A 59 -15.36 0.73 -5.22
C GLY A 59 -15.03 -0.61 -5.89
N SER A 60 -13.87 -1.21 -5.59
CA SER A 60 -13.48 -2.52 -6.12
C SER A 60 -14.30 -3.67 -5.53
N ASP A 61 -14.31 -4.80 -6.22
CA ASP A 61 -15.08 -5.95 -5.77
C ASP A 61 -14.55 -6.52 -4.44
N ARG A 62 -15.50 -6.98 -3.64
CA ARG A 62 -15.27 -7.68 -2.38
C ARG A 62 -16.18 -8.89 -2.32
N HIS A 63 -15.58 -10.04 -2.10
CA HIS A 63 -16.28 -11.31 -2.07
C HIS A 63 -15.90 -12.10 -0.83
N ALA A 64 -16.88 -12.78 -0.24
CA ALA A 64 -16.65 -13.71 0.87
C ALA A 64 -15.99 -14.99 0.31
N ARG A 65 -14.67 -14.96 0.16
CA ARG A 65 -13.83 -16.06 -0.32
C ARG A 65 -12.71 -16.33 0.68
N GLU A 66 -12.04 -17.47 0.53
CA GLU A 66 -10.88 -17.81 1.34
C GLU A 66 -9.81 -16.71 1.20
N PRO A 67 -9.43 -16.01 2.29
CA PRO A 67 -8.55 -14.87 2.22
C PRO A 67 -7.18 -15.18 1.60
N ALA A 68 -6.59 -16.34 1.91
CA ALA A 68 -5.29 -16.74 1.37
C ALA A 68 -5.27 -16.84 -0.15
N GLU A 69 -6.41 -17.22 -0.76
CA GLU A 69 -6.54 -17.32 -2.22
C GLU A 69 -6.91 -15.98 -2.86
N ALA A 70 -7.81 -15.20 -2.22
CA ALA A 70 -8.46 -14.07 -2.85
C ALA A 70 -7.82 -12.71 -2.53
N TYR A 71 -7.13 -12.59 -1.38
CA TYR A 71 -6.62 -11.32 -0.85
C TYR A 71 -5.13 -11.35 -0.47
N SER A 72 -4.40 -12.37 -0.89
CA SER A 72 -2.95 -12.44 -0.72
C SER A 72 -2.23 -11.36 -1.54
N ALA A 73 -0.95 -11.14 -1.25
CA ALA A 73 -0.14 -10.20 -2.03
C ALA A 73 -0.09 -10.59 -3.52
N ASP A 74 -0.04 -11.88 -3.83
CA ASP A 74 -0.06 -12.39 -5.19
C ASP A 74 -1.41 -12.15 -5.87
N ALA A 75 -2.53 -12.41 -5.18
CA ALA A 75 -3.87 -12.17 -5.72
C ALA A 75 -4.13 -10.67 -6.01
N GLN A 76 -3.66 -9.78 -5.13
CA GLN A 76 -3.69 -8.34 -5.37
C GLN A 76 -2.82 -7.95 -6.58
N ALA A 77 -1.60 -8.48 -6.64
CA ALA A 77 -0.67 -8.24 -7.75
C ALA A 77 -1.26 -8.71 -9.08
N ASP A 78 -1.91 -9.87 -9.13
CA ASP A 78 -2.55 -10.40 -10.35
C ASP A 78 -3.62 -9.44 -10.89
N SER A 79 -4.46 -8.85 -10.03
CA SER A 79 -5.45 -7.86 -10.47
C SER A 79 -4.80 -6.56 -10.98
N VAL A 80 -3.74 -6.10 -10.33
CA VAL A 80 -3.02 -4.89 -10.77
C VAL A 80 -2.28 -5.15 -12.09
N CYS A 81 -1.62 -6.30 -12.25
CA CYS A 81 -0.96 -6.68 -13.51
C CYS A 81 -1.97 -6.76 -14.67
N ALA A 82 -3.13 -7.38 -14.44
CA ALA A 82 -4.18 -7.46 -15.47
C ALA A 82 -4.75 -6.09 -15.84
N LEU A 83 -4.85 -5.16 -14.88
CA LEU A 83 -5.22 -3.77 -15.16
C LEU A 83 -4.14 -3.05 -15.99
N ILE A 84 -2.86 -3.24 -15.67
CA ILE A 84 -1.73 -2.70 -16.45
C ILE A 84 -1.78 -3.20 -17.88
N GLU A 85 -2.00 -4.51 -18.08
CA GLU A 85 -2.13 -5.13 -19.41
C GLU A 85 -3.37 -4.62 -20.16
N GLU A 86 -4.54 -4.55 -19.49
CA GLU A 86 -5.80 -4.06 -20.11
C GLU A 86 -5.71 -2.63 -20.59
N LEU A 87 -4.96 -1.79 -19.86
CA LEU A 87 -4.76 -0.37 -20.19
C LEU A 87 -3.56 -0.13 -21.09
N GLU A 88 -2.86 -1.20 -21.51
CA GLU A 88 -1.66 -1.14 -22.37
C GLU A 88 -0.57 -0.21 -21.79
N LEU A 89 -0.36 -0.27 -20.46
CA LEU A 89 0.63 0.56 -19.78
C LEU A 89 2.03 -0.06 -19.94
N GLU A 90 2.87 0.56 -20.75
CA GLU A 90 4.22 0.08 -21.02
C GLU A 90 5.18 0.43 -19.86
N ARG A 91 5.69 -0.60 -19.20
CA ARG A 91 6.70 -0.48 -18.12
C ARG A 91 6.40 0.68 -17.16
N PRO A 92 5.31 0.64 -16.39
CA PRO A 92 4.94 1.72 -15.50
C PRO A 92 5.97 1.89 -14.35
N VAL A 93 6.05 3.09 -13.80
CA VAL A 93 6.54 3.28 -12.43
C VAL A 93 5.43 2.84 -11.50
N LEU A 94 5.73 1.90 -10.60
CA LEU A 94 4.81 1.48 -9.54
C LEU A 94 5.14 2.23 -8.27
N SER A 95 4.16 2.90 -7.69
CA SER A 95 4.32 3.60 -6.42
C SER A 95 3.28 3.12 -5.42
N GLY A 96 3.65 3.03 -4.13
CA GLY A 96 2.73 2.64 -3.09
C GLY A 96 3.31 2.77 -1.69
N TYR A 97 2.43 2.75 -0.72
CA TYR A 97 2.77 2.66 0.70
C TYR A 97 1.93 1.56 1.35
N ASP A 98 2.31 1.07 2.51
CA ASP A 98 1.63 0.01 3.27
C ASP A 98 1.27 -1.21 2.40
N VAL A 99 0.00 -1.58 2.25
CA VAL A 99 -0.46 -2.68 1.38
C VAL A 99 0.00 -2.46 -0.05
N GLY A 100 -0.17 -1.24 -0.58
CA GLY A 100 0.24 -0.88 -1.94
C GLY A 100 1.73 -1.02 -2.19
N SER A 101 2.56 -0.69 -1.20
CA SER A 101 4.00 -0.91 -1.26
C SER A 101 4.33 -2.40 -1.45
N ARG A 102 3.70 -3.25 -0.65
CA ARG A 102 3.92 -4.70 -0.72
C ARG A 102 3.44 -5.30 -2.04
N VAL A 103 2.31 -4.81 -2.59
CA VAL A 103 1.81 -5.23 -3.90
C VAL A 103 2.78 -4.81 -5.00
N ALA A 104 3.26 -3.56 -5.01
CA ALA A 104 4.24 -3.07 -5.98
C ALA A 104 5.55 -3.88 -5.93
N GLN A 105 6.07 -4.17 -4.74
CA GLN A 105 7.26 -5.02 -4.54
C GLN A 105 7.04 -6.44 -5.07
N THR A 106 5.85 -7.02 -4.85
CA THR A 106 5.49 -8.36 -5.34
C THR A 106 5.49 -8.40 -6.88
N ILE A 107 4.92 -7.38 -7.53
CA ILE A 107 4.91 -7.26 -9.00
C ILE A 107 6.35 -7.15 -9.52
N ALA A 108 7.16 -6.26 -8.96
CA ALA A 108 8.54 -6.03 -9.39
C ALA A 108 9.44 -7.28 -9.22
N ALA A 109 9.21 -8.08 -8.18
CA ALA A 109 9.95 -9.32 -7.97
C ALA A 109 9.54 -10.42 -8.97
N ARG A 110 8.27 -10.44 -9.40
CA ARG A 110 7.73 -11.45 -10.33
C ARG A 110 7.97 -11.08 -11.80
N LEU A 111 7.89 -9.80 -12.13
CA LEU A 111 7.88 -9.26 -13.50
C LEU A 111 8.86 -8.07 -13.61
N PRO A 112 10.16 -8.28 -13.35
CA PRO A 112 11.11 -7.17 -13.29
C PRO A 112 11.28 -6.43 -14.62
N ASP A 113 11.10 -7.11 -15.75
CA ASP A 113 11.22 -6.51 -17.09
C ASP A 113 10.04 -5.63 -17.47
N ASP A 114 8.88 -5.84 -16.83
CA ASP A 114 7.62 -5.13 -17.09
C ASP A 114 7.44 -3.88 -16.21
N VAL A 115 8.35 -3.64 -15.27
CA VAL A 115 8.33 -2.49 -14.36
C VAL A 115 9.52 -1.57 -14.66
N ARG A 116 9.26 -0.26 -14.80
CA ARG A 116 10.32 0.74 -15.02
C ARG A 116 11.12 0.99 -13.74
N ALA A 117 10.42 1.25 -12.65
CA ALA A 117 10.98 1.52 -11.33
C ALA A 117 9.94 1.36 -10.24
N LEU A 118 10.40 1.24 -9.00
CA LEU A 118 9.59 1.37 -7.80
C LEU A 118 9.84 2.71 -7.11
N VAL A 119 8.76 3.33 -6.61
CA VAL A 119 8.82 4.43 -5.64
C VAL A 119 7.90 4.06 -4.49
N VAL A 120 8.46 3.57 -3.40
CA VAL A 120 7.68 2.95 -2.32
C VAL A 120 8.03 3.51 -0.94
N ALA A 121 7.06 3.46 -0.04
CA ALA A 121 7.28 3.67 1.38
C ALA A 121 7.09 2.35 2.15
N PRO A 122 7.48 2.24 3.42
CA PRO A 122 7.29 1.01 4.20
C PRO A 122 5.86 0.43 4.09
N PRO A 123 5.69 -0.91 4.22
CA PRO A 123 6.66 -1.89 4.72
C PRO A 123 7.71 -2.34 3.70
N MET A 124 8.94 -2.38 4.15
CA MET A 124 10.07 -2.91 3.38
C MET A 124 10.51 -4.28 3.92
N PRO A 125 11.22 -5.12 3.14
CA PRO A 125 11.85 -6.31 3.65
C PRO A 125 13.01 -5.97 4.60
N GLY A 126 13.45 -6.96 5.39
CA GLY A 126 14.56 -6.82 6.35
C GLY A 126 14.12 -6.61 7.79
N VAL A 127 12.83 -6.56 8.08
CA VAL A 127 12.30 -6.46 9.46
C VAL A 127 12.70 -7.68 10.29
N GLY A 128 12.49 -8.89 9.76
CA GLY A 128 12.90 -10.13 10.40
C GLY A 128 12.33 -10.25 11.83
N ARG A 129 13.18 -10.71 12.75
CA ARG A 129 12.77 -10.92 14.17
C ARG A 129 12.56 -9.64 14.96
N ARG A 130 12.90 -8.46 14.43
CA ARG A 130 12.62 -7.16 15.09
C ARG A 130 11.11 -6.95 15.33
N VAL A 131 10.25 -7.58 14.54
CA VAL A 131 8.80 -7.59 14.78
C VAL A 131 8.40 -8.17 16.17
N LEU A 132 9.29 -8.93 16.82
CA LEU A 132 9.06 -9.51 18.15
C LEU A 132 9.51 -8.59 19.29
N GLU A 133 10.14 -7.46 19.03
CA GLU A 133 10.52 -6.49 20.04
C GLU A 133 9.26 -5.92 20.71
N PRO A 134 9.29 -5.62 22.03
CA PRO A 134 8.09 -5.17 22.74
C PRO A 134 7.41 -3.95 22.15
N ASP A 135 8.19 -2.99 21.65
CA ASP A 135 7.66 -1.78 21.02
C ASP A 135 6.99 -2.12 19.66
N ALA A 136 7.64 -2.95 18.85
CA ALA A 136 7.04 -3.43 17.60
C ALA A 136 5.74 -4.21 17.84
N GLN A 137 5.70 -5.09 18.84
CA GLN A 137 4.46 -5.83 19.15
C GLN A 137 3.34 -4.90 19.61
N ARG A 138 3.66 -3.81 20.29
CA ARG A 138 2.68 -2.79 20.67
C ARG A 138 2.11 -2.09 19.46
N GLU A 139 2.92 -1.78 18.45
CA GLU A 139 2.47 -1.10 17.23
C GLU A 139 1.71 -2.06 16.29
N PHE A 140 2.17 -3.31 16.15
CA PHE A 140 1.54 -4.29 15.26
C PHE A 140 0.36 -5.06 15.87
N TRP A 141 -0.16 -4.67 17.06
CA TRP A 141 -1.26 -5.36 17.76
C TRP A 141 -2.50 -5.60 16.89
N TYR A 142 -2.78 -4.70 15.95
CA TYR A 142 -3.95 -4.75 15.09
C TYR A 142 -3.89 -5.92 14.09
N GLN A 143 -2.73 -6.35 13.64
CA GLN A 143 -2.60 -7.43 12.66
C GLN A 143 -3.07 -8.78 13.22
N PRO A 144 -2.66 -9.26 14.40
CA PRO A 144 -3.29 -10.40 15.06
C PRO A 144 -4.78 -10.21 15.34
N PHE A 145 -5.20 -9.00 15.77
CA PHE A 145 -6.61 -8.70 16.03
C PHE A 145 -7.47 -8.84 14.77
N HIS A 146 -7.01 -8.35 13.61
CA HIS A 146 -7.70 -8.49 12.32
C HIS A 146 -7.91 -9.95 11.89
N ARG A 147 -7.09 -10.86 12.35
CA ARG A 147 -7.22 -12.30 12.05
C ARG A 147 -8.30 -12.99 12.89
N LEU A 148 -8.77 -12.37 13.93
CA LEU A 148 -9.84 -12.90 14.79
C LEU A 148 -11.22 -12.57 14.20
N PRO A 149 -12.20 -13.50 14.26
CA PRO A 149 -13.60 -13.17 13.95
C PRO A 149 -14.18 -12.06 14.84
N LEU A 150 -13.53 -11.75 15.95
CA LEU A 150 -13.94 -10.69 16.87
C LEU A 150 -13.83 -9.31 16.21
N SER A 151 -12.81 -9.08 15.36
CA SER A 151 -12.59 -7.77 14.74
C SER A 151 -13.78 -7.34 13.86
N GLU A 152 -14.28 -8.24 13.00
CA GLU A 152 -15.45 -7.95 12.17
C GLU A 152 -16.73 -7.77 13.01
N ARG A 153 -16.93 -8.58 14.05
CA ARG A 153 -18.09 -8.49 14.93
C ARG A 153 -18.13 -7.19 15.73
N LEU A 154 -16.99 -6.58 16.00
CA LEU A 154 -16.89 -5.33 16.75
C LEU A 154 -16.95 -4.10 15.85
N VAL A 155 -16.44 -4.19 14.62
CA VAL A 155 -16.18 -2.99 13.81
C VAL A 155 -17.06 -2.91 12.56
N ASP A 156 -17.31 -4.06 11.88
CA ASP A 156 -17.95 -4.04 10.55
C ASP A 156 -19.39 -3.55 10.58
N GLY A 157 -19.74 -2.62 9.69
CA GLY A 157 -21.10 -2.14 9.47
C GLY A 157 -21.63 -1.14 10.50
N ASP A 158 -20.82 -0.72 11.48
CA ASP A 158 -21.18 0.33 12.44
C ASP A 158 -20.29 1.56 12.25
N GLU A 159 -20.85 2.65 11.71
CA GLU A 159 -20.09 3.86 11.34
C GLU A 159 -19.37 4.48 12.54
N ARG A 160 -19.99 4.49 13.73
CA ARG A 160 -19.38 5.07 14.92
C ARG A 160 -18.15 4.27 15.35
N THR A 161 -18.25 2.96 15.34
CA THR A 161 -17.16 2.08 15.71
C THR A 161 -16.04 2.13 14.67
N VAL A 162 -16.40 2.12 13.39
CA VAL A 162 -15.45 2.30 12.28
C VAL A 162 -14.69 3.62 12.45
N ARG A 163 -15.41 4.73 12.68
CA ARG A 163 -14.78 6.05 12.90
C ARG A 163 -13.77 6.01 14.02
N THR A 164 -14.17 5.56 15.20
CA THR A 164 -13.28 5.50 16.37
C THR A 164 -12.06 4.61 16.11
N TYR A 165 -12.26 3.51 15.37
CA TYR A 165 -11.19 2.59 15.03
C TYR A 165 -10.20 3.19 14.03
N LEU A 166 -10.67 3.86 12.98
CA LEU A 166 -9.81 4.50 11.98
C LEU A 166 -9.13 5.75 12.53
N GLU A 167 -9.81 6.56 13.36
CA GLU A 167 -9.23 7.73 14.04
C GLU A 167 -7.97 7.36 14.81
N HIS A 168 -8.00 6.24 15.55
CA HIS A 168 -6.84 5.75 16.29
C HIS A 168 -5.59 5.62 15.40
N PHE A 169 -5.72 5.04 14.20
CA PHE A 169 -4.58 4.86 13.30
C PHE A 169 -4.17 6.18 12.64
N TRP A 170 -5.13 6.98 12.22
CA TRP A 170 -4.84 8.26 11.57
C TRP A 170 -4.16 9.24 12.52
N GLU A 171 -4.56 9.28 13.79
CA GLU A 171 -3.91 10.11 14.80
C GLU A 171 -2.54 9.55 15.21
N HIS A 172 -2.44 8.23 15.39
CA HIS A 172 -1.24 7.61 15.93
C HIS A 172 -0.12 7.43 14.88
N TRP A 173 -0.48 7.21 13.62
CA TRP A 173 0.49 6.93 12.56
C TRP A 173 0.89 8.16 11.74
N SER A 174 0.21 9.26 11.87
CA SER A 174 0.55 10.52 11.19
C SER A 174 1.72 11.24 11.84
N GLY A 175 2.40 12.05 11.07
CA GLY A 175 3.41 12.96 11.59
C GLY A 175 2.83 14.06 12.49
N PRO A 176 3.65 14.69 13.34
CA PRO A 176 3.16 15.58 14.39
C PRO A 176 2.45 16.83 13.88
N ASP A 177 2.75 17.27 12.67
CA ASP A 177 2.18 18.48 12.07
C ASP A 177 1.10 18.17 11.02
N PHE A 178 0.77 16.89 10.81
CA PHE A 178 -0.25 16.49 9.84
C PHE A 178 -1.65 16.77 10.37
N ALA A 179 -2.40 17.54 9.61
CA ALA A 179 -3.81 17.79 9.85
C ALA A 179 -4.63 17.22 8.68
N PRO A 180 -5.23 16.04 8.84
CA PRO A 180 -6.02 15.43 7.77
C PRO A 180 -7.23 16.30 7.42
N ASP A 181 -7.57 16.37 6.14
CA ASP A 181 -8.82 16.96 5.68
C ASP A 181 -10.01 16.19 6.28
N PRO A 182 -10.85 16.83 7.12
CA PRO A 182 -11.98 16.14 7.75
C PRO A 182 -12.94 15.51 6.73
N ALA A 183 -13.12 16.14 5.56
CA ALA A 183 -14.02 15.63 4.53
C ALA A 183 -13.48 14.33 3.89
N ARG A 184 -12.16 14.22 3.74
CA ARG A 184 -11.52 12.96 3.28
C ARG A 184 -11.69 11.86 4.31
N PHE A 185 -11.46 12.18 5.57
CA PHE A 185 -11.62 11.20 6.65
C PHE A 185 -13.09 10.75 6.78
N ASP A 186 -14.05 11.66 6.71
CA ASP A 186 -15.47 11.34 6.73
C ASP A 186 -15.87 10.42 5.55
N ALA A 187 -15.33 10.66 4.36
CA ALA A 187 -15.56 9.81 3.20
C ALA A 187 -14.98 8.41 3.39
N LEU A 188 -13.78 8.30 3.94
CA LEU A 188 -13.15 7.02 4.26
C LEU A 188 -13.98 6.24 5.29
N VAL A 189 -14.43 6.89 6.36
CA VAL A 189 -15.31 6.27 7.37
C VAL A 189 -16.60 5.76 6.73
N ALA A 190 -17.26 6.57 5.92
CA ALA A 190 -18.50 6.17 5.24
C ALA A 190 -18.28 4.97 4.30
N GLU A 191 -17.12 4.89 3.67
CA GLU A 191 -16.74 3.76 2.83
C GLU A 191 -16.56 2.47 3.63
N TYR A 192 -15.78 2.52 4.70
CA TYR A 192 -15.49 1.37 5.56
C TYR A 192 -16.70 0.92 6.39
N ALA A 193 -17.65 1.81 6.67
CA ALA A 193 -18.88 1.51 7.39
C ALA A 193 -19.92 0.75 6.54
N ARG A 194 -19.72 0.66 5.22
CA ARG A 194 -20.61 -0.18 4.40
C ARG A 194 -20.50 -1.64 4.84
N PRO A 195 -21.62 -2.38 4.99
CA PRO A 195 -21.58 -3.77 5.42
C PRO A 195 -20.59 -4.62 4.60
N GLY A 196 -19.70 -5.31 5.29
CA GLY A 196 -18.65 -6.15 4.71
C GLY A 196 -17.40 -5.38 4.19
N ALA A 197 -17.40 -4.04 4.22
CA ALA A 197 -16.27 -3.27 3.71
C ALA A 197 -15.05 -3.35 4.64
N PHE A 198 -15.25 -3.15 5.94
CA PHE A 198 -14.18 -3.34 6.92
C PHE A 198 -13.64 -4.79 6.86
N THR A 199 -14.54 -5.77 6.89
CA THR A 199 -14.16 -7.20 6.82
C THR A 199 -13.34 -7.54 5.58
N ALA A 200 -13.70 -6.99 4.41
CA ALA A 200 -12.96 -7.19 3.18
C ALA A 200 -11.57 -6.53 3.22
N SER A 201 -11.47 -5.31 3.76
CA SER A 201 -10.20 -4.58 3.85
C SER A 201 -9.17 -5.29 4.73
N ILE A 202 -9.63 -5.97 5.79
CA ILE A 202 -8.73 -6.72 6.70
C ILE A 202 -8.45 -8.16 6.22
N ALA A 203 -9.05 -8.60 5.12
CA ALA A 203 -8.79 -9.93 4.53
C ALA A 203 -7.31 -10.10 4.14
N TRP A 204 -6.61 -9.02 3.79
CA TRP A 204 -5.16 -8.95 3.62
C TRP A 204 -4.39 -9.58 4.79
N TYR A 205 -4.73 -9.22 6.03
CA TYR A 205 -4.07 -9.75 7.23
C TYR A 205 -4.45 -11.21 7.47
N ARG A 206 -5.69 -11.60 7.15
CA ARG A 206 -6.16 -12.99 7.21
C ARG A 206 -5.48 -13.88 6.19
N ALA A 207 -5.12 -13.32 5.04
CA ALA A 207 -4.30 -13.98 4.02
C ALA A 207 -2.83 -14.20 4.44
N GLY A 208 -2.40 -13.68 5.60
CA GLY A 208 -1.02 -13.78 6.05
C GLY A 208 -0.07 -12.82 5.31
N ALA A 209 -0.59 -11.81 4.62
CA ALA A 209 0.21 -10.87 3.84
C ALA A 209 0.77 -9.70 4.68
N GLY A 210 0.28 -9.50 5.90
CA GLY A 210 0.76 -8.46 6.82
C GLY A 210 2.20 -8.67 7.29
N THR A 211 2.85 -7.59 7.67
CA THR A 211 4.26 -7.57 8.07
C THR A 211 4.56 -8.54 9.20
N PHE A 212 3.73 -8.58 10.26
CA PHE A 212 3.96 -9.49 11.39
C PHE A 212 4.03 -10.96 10.96
N ALA A 213 3.13 -11.40 10.08
CA ALA A 213 3.08 -12.78 9.62
C ALA A 213 4.26 -13.13 8.70
N ARG A 214 4.71 -12.18 7.88
CA ARG A 214 5.75 -12.42 6.86
C ARG A 214 7.17 -12.33 7.44
N SER A 215 7.42 -11.39 8.34
CA SER A 215 8.77 -11.06 8.79
C SER A 215 9.50 -12.22 9.46
N LEU A 216 8.80 -13.09 10.17
CA LEU A 216 9.43 -14.22 10.88
C LEU A 216 10.03 -15.28 9.94
N GLY A 217 9.47 -15.43 8.75
CA GLY A 217 9.96 -16.37 7.71
C GLY A 217 10.84 -15.69 6.67
N GLU A 218 11.07 -14.39 6.78
CA GLU A 218 11.80 -13.62 5.79
C GLU A 218 13.29 -13.98 5.79
N GLN A 219 13.81 -14.25 4.59
CA GLN A 219 15.24 -14.50 4.37
C GLN A 219 15.72 -13.59 3.24
N ALA A 220 16.91 -13.03 3.41
CA ALA A 220 17.54 -12.27 2.33
C ALA A 220 17.82 -13.22 1.14
N PRO A 221 17.46 -12.82 -0.08
CA PRO A 221 17.74 -13.60 -1.27
C PRO A 221 19.25 -13.68 -1.55
N ALA A 222 19.66 -14.62 -2.40
CA ALA A 222 21.02 -14.59 -2.92
C ALA A 222 21.27 -13.30 -3.73
N PRO A 223 22.49 -12.79 -3.82
CA PRO A 223 22.78 -11.50 -4.47
C PRO A 223 22.22 -11.34 -5.89
N LEU A 224 22.14 -12.44 -6.66
CA LEU A 224 21.61 -12.43 -8.02
C LEU A 224 20.08 -12.51 -8.09
N ASP A 225 19.44 -12.84 -6.96
CA ASP A 225 17.97 -12.97 -6.85
C ASP A 225 17.34 -11.74 -6.18
N ARG A 226 18.14 -10.71 -5.88
CA ARG A 226 17.64 -9.43 -5.37
C ARG A 226 16.72 -8.76 -6.39
N VAL A 227 15.78 -7.97 -5.91
CA VAL A 227 14.92 -7.16 -6.79
C VAL A 227 15.81 -6.27 -7.66
N ALA A 228 15.77 -6.50 -8.96
CA ALA A 228 16.63 -5.79 -9.94
C ALA A 228 16.02 -4.46 -10.41
N VAL A 229 14.73 -4.25 -10.18
CA VAL A 229 14.02 -3.03 -10.56
C VAL A 229 14.58 -1.85 -9.76
N PRO A 230 15.00 -0.74 -10.41
CA PRO A 230 15.48 0.45 -9.73
C PRO A 230 14.44 0.94 -8.72
N THR A 231 14.82 1.05 -7.45
CA THR A 231 13.89 1.32 -6.36
C THR A 231 14.28 2.57 -5.59
N THR A 232 13.32 3.49 -5.42
CA THR A 232 13.42 4.60 -4.45
C THR A 232 12.53 4.27 -3.26
N VAL A 233 13.11 4.33 -2.06
CA VAL A 233 12.38 4.12 -0.80
C VAL A 233 12.27 5.45 -0.08
N LEU A 234 11.03 5.92 0.11
CA LEU A 234 10.71 7.10 0.91
C LEU A 234 10.45 6.65 2.33
N TRP A 235 11.41 6.86 3.25
CA TRP A 235 11.29 6.39 4.63
C TRP A 235 10.91 7.53 5.57
N PRO A 236 9.69 7.53 6.14
CA PRO A 236 9.20 8.59 7.01
C PRO A 236 9.91 8.62 8.37
N GLU A 237 9.91 9.78 9.02
CA GLU A 237 10.55 9.98 10.33
C GLU A 237 9.71 9.42 11.48
N HIS A 238 8.42 9.67 11.43
CA HIS A 238 7.50 9.42 12.54
C HIS A 238 6.59 8.20 12.33
N ASP A 239 6.97 7.30 11.41
CA ASP A 239 6.23 6.03 11.27
C ASP A 239 6.48 5.12 12.48
N PRO A 240 5.47 4.89 13.35
CA PRO A 240 5.67 4.06 14.54
C PRO A 240 5.82 2.56 14.21
N LEU A 241 5.35 2.15 13.03
CA LEU A 241 5.43 0.77 12.57
C LEU A 241 6.84 0.42 12.06
N PHE A 242 7.52 1.37 11.41
CA PHE A 242 8.79 1.15 10.73
C PHE A 242 9.82 2.21 11.12
N PRO A 243 10.42 2.12 12.32
CA PRO A 243 11.49 3.03 12.74
C PRO A 243 12.59 3.15 11.69
N ARG A 244 13.15 4.34 11.49
CA ARG A 244 14.24 4.57 10.50
C ARG A 244 15.43 3.62 10.64
N ALA A 245 15.72 3.18 11.86
CA ALA A 245 16.77 2.20 12.10
C ALA A 245 16.54 0.85 11.39
N TRP A 246 15.31 0.59 10.94
CA TRP A 246 14.99 -0.63 10.20
C TRP A 246 15.23 -0.54 8.69
N SER A 247 15.69 0.60 8.18
CA SER A 247 16.09 0.76 6.79
C SER A 247 17.50 0.20 6.48
N ASP A 248 18.18 -0.34 7.48
CA ASP A 248 19.59 -0.75 7.47
C ASP A 248 19.90 -2.00 6.63
N ARG A 249 18.87 -2.70 6.11
CA ARG A 249 19.05 -3.97 5.39
C ARG A 249 18.47 -3.97 3.97
N LEU A 250 18.16 -2.81 3.42
CA LEU A 250 17.56 -2.72 2.09
C LEU A 250 18.46 -3.30 0.98
N ASP A 251 19.76 -3.12 1.09
CA ASP A 251 20.77 -3.63 0.17
C ASP A 251 20.88 -5.17 0.17
N GLU A 252 20.36 -5.85 1.18
CA GLU A 252 20.24 -7.31 1.17
C GLU A 252 19.15 -7.80 0.23
N PHE A 253 18.14 -6.98 -0.08
CA PHE A 253 16.95 -7.35 -0.85
C PHE A 253 16.85 -6.70 -2.23
N TYR A 254 17.49 -5.57 -2.43
CA TYR A 254 17.48 -4.80 -3.68
C TYR A 254 18.88 -4.68 -4.26
N ALA A 255 18.98 -4.81 -5.58
CA ALA A 255 20.23 -4.63 -6.30
C ALA A 255 20.57 -3.16 -6.54
N ASP A 256 19.55 -2.32 -6.73
CA ASP A 256 19.63 -0.86 -6.94
C ASP A 256 18.57 -0.17 -6.08
N VAL A 257 18.98 0.40 -4.94
CA VAL A 257 18.10 1.06 -4.00
C VAL A 257 18.60 2.45 -3.61
N ASP A 258 17.73 3.44 -3.76
CA ASP A 258 17.93 4.82 -3.30
C ASP A 258 17.03 5.06 -2.08
N LEU A 259 17.65 5.16 -0.90
CA LEU A 259 16.96 5.45 0.35
C LEU A 259 16.90 6.96 0.58
N GLN A 260 15.68 7.49 0.61
CA GLN A 260 15.40 8.88 0.93
C GLN A 260 14.65 8.98 2.27
N LEU A 261 15.30 9.58 3.27
CA LEU A 261 14.67 9.88 4.55
C LEU A 261 13.78 11.13 4.41
N VAL A 262 12.53 11.04 4.85
CA VAL A 262 11.57 12.14 4.78
C VAL A 262 11.22 12.60 6.19
N ASP A 263 11.65 13.82 6.52
CA ASP A 263 11.48 14.38 7.86
C ASP A 263 10.06 14.91 8.07
N GLY A 264 9.61 14.94 9.33
CA GLY A 264 8.38 15.57 9.77
C GLY A 264 7.09 14.82 9.46
N ILE A 265 7.16 13.69 8.74
CA ILE A 265 5.96 12.92 8.33
C ILE A 265 5.89 11.55 8.98
N GLY A 266 4.68 11.02 9.05
CA GLY A 266 4.36 9.68 9.53
C GLY A 266 4.12 8.68 8.40
N HIS A 267 3.28 7.69 8.70
CA HIS A 267 3.04 6.52 7.87
C HIS A 267 2.34 6.81 6.53
N PHE A 268 1.46 7.81 6.51
CA PHE A 268 0.62 8.12 5.35
C PHE A 268 1.36 9.01 4.32
N VAL A 269 2.48 8.53 3.83
CA VAL A 269 3.43 9.29 2.98
C VAL A 269 2.78 10.03 1.81
N PRO A 270 1.85 9.46 1.02
CA PRO A 270 1.21 10.20 -0.08
C PRO A 270 0.24 11.29 0.37
N LEU A 271 -0.30 11.18 1.59
CA LEU A 271 -1.18 12.20 2.18
C LEU A 271 -0.38 13.31 2.84
N GLU A 272 0.74 12.96 3.49
CA GLU A 272 1.54 13.89 4.28
C GLU A 272 2.61 14.63 3.45
N ALA A 273 3.12 13.99 2.40
CA ALA A 273 4.17 14.55 1.55
C ALA A 273 3.97 14.21 0.05
N PRO A 274 2.82 14.58 -0.56
CA PRO A 274 2.52 14.25 -1.95
C PRO A 274 3.56 14.80 -2.93
N ASP A 275 4.13 15.98 -2.67
CA ASP A 275 5.18 16.59 -3.49
C ASP A 275 6.44 15.72 -3.53
N ARG A 276 6.86 15.14 -2.38
CA ARG A 276 8.03 14.26 -2.29
C ARG A 276 7.83 12.97 -3.08
N VAL A 277 6.62 12.39 -3.01
CA VAL A 277 6.26 11.20 -3.80
C VAL A 277 6.29 11.53 -5.29
N ALA A 278 5.66 12.64 -5.70
CA ALA A 278 5.62 13.06 -7.10
C ALA A 278 7.02 13.39 -7.64
N GLU A 279 7.90 14.03 -6.84
CA GLU A 279 9.29 14.31 -7.19
C GLU A 279 10.09 13.02 -7.44
N ALA A 280 9.99 12.05 -6.52
CA ALA A 280 10.65 10.76 -6.64
C ALA A 280 10.18 9.98 -7.88
N ILE A 281 8.87 10.02 -8.18
CA ILE A 281 8.31 9.39 -9.39
C ILE A 281 8.86 10.09 -10.66
N ARG A 282 8.85 11.42 -10.72
CA ARG A 282 9.38 12.15 -11.88
C ARG A 282 10.85 11.82 -12.14
N ALA A 283 11.65 11.67 -11.08
CA ALA A 283 13.07 11.29 -11.21
C ALA A 283 13.23 9.89 -11.85
N ARG A 284 12.27 8.99 -11.67
CA ARG A 284 12.28 7.64 -12.29
C ARG A 284 11.64 7.61 -13.69
N LEU A 285 10.92 8.66 -14.08
CA LEU A 285 10.38 8.79 -15.43
C LEU A 285 11.37 9.43 -16.41
N ALA A 286 12.33 10.22 -15.90
CA ALA A 286 13.35 10.88 -16.71
C ALA A 286 14.39 9.85 -17.20
#